data_12fd5d0a13401bd58d63b7083ab4d01f
#
_entry.id   12fd5d0a13401bd58d63b7083ab4d01f
#
_cell.length_a   1.000
_cell.length_b   1.000
_cell.length_c   1.000
_cell.angle_alpha   90.00
_cell.angle_beta   90.00
_cell.angle_gamma   90.00
#
_symmetry.space_group_name_H-M   'P 1'
#
loop_
_entity.id
_entity.type
_entity.pdbx_description
1 polymer ?
#
loop_
_entity_poly.entity_id
_entity_poly.type
_entity_poly.pdbx_seq_one_letter_code
_entity_poly.pdbx_strand_id
1 'polypeptide(L)'
;MVAYDNLSIEHDDGVAAVTLDSTAGRNALTLEMANELVSVATTLGEDPDTRCIVLTHAGDFFGSGADLTALSGDDSDAAHIRELAGRAHEAIVQFHRAKTPVVGGVNGIAAGIGFSLTLFPDLLVLGEDATLTFAYPGIGLTGDGGATFFLPRLVGLRTAKEIVLRDEPIGPEEARELGLATEVVPADEFDDRLADVAADLADGPTHAFGTTTQLLTDSYDRSLERQLAAETDAIAGATRTDDYERGLEAFFGDGEPDFVGR
;
A
#
# COMPACT_ATOMS: atom_id res chain seq x y z
N MET A 1 2.17 14.62 -18.15
CA MET A 1 2.20 13.34 -17.42
C MET A 1 3.32 12.48 -17.99
N VAL A 2 4.12 11.85 -17.16
CA VAL A 2 5.11 10.85 -17.59
C VAL A 2 4.31 9.62 -18.01
N ALA A 3 4.61 9.06 -19.18
CA ALA A 3 4.02 7.78 -19.59
C ALA A 3 4.86 6.65 -19.00
N TYR A 4 4.21 5.65 -18.44
CA TYR A 4 4.83 4.44 -17.91
C TYR A 4 4.44 3.26 -18.81
N ASP A 5 5.30 2.25 -18.89
CA ASP A 5 5.08 1.08 -19.74
C ASP A 5 4.40 -0.08 -18.95
N ASN A 6 4.54 -0.06 -17.61
CA ASN A 6 4.05 -1.13 -16.73
C ASN A 6 3.01 -0.66 -15.71
N LEU A 7 2.66 0.63 -15.76
CA LEU A 7 1.68 1.25 -14.85
C LEU A 7 0.76 2.17 -15.64
N SER A 8 -0.51 2.20 -15.28
CA SER A 8 -1.40 3.30 -15.65
C SER A 8 -1.75 4.13 -14.43
N ILE A 9 -1.91 5.46 -14.63
CA ILE A 9 -2.26 6.38 -13.56
C ILE A 9 -3.43 7.21 -14.00
N GLU A 10 -4.51 7.14 -13.23
CA GLU A 10 -5.70 7.94 -13.40
C GLU A 10 -5.86 8.87 -12.20
N HIS A 11 -6.27 10.11 -12.46
CA HIS A 11 -6.54 11.10 -11.42
C HIS A 11 -7.99 11.53 -11.52
N ASP A 12 -8.71 11.43 -10.41
CA ASP A 12 -10.07 11.91 -10.29
C ASP A 12 -10.31 12.41 -8.87
N ASP A 13 -10.75 13.65 -8.75
CA ASP A 13 -11.21 14.31 -7.51
C ASP A 13 -10.31 14.07 -6.27
N GLY A 14 -8.99 14.24 -6.46
CA GLY A 14 -7.98 14.03 -5.40
C GLY A 14 -7.53 12.57 -5.21
N VAL A 15 -8.13 11.61 -5.91
CA VAL A 15 -7.69 10.22 -5.94
C VAL A 15 -6.70 10.01 -7.08
N ALA A 16 -5.56 9.39 -6.80
CA ALA A 16 -4.62 8.91 -7.80
C ALA A 16 -4.64 7.38 -7.82
N ALA A 17 -5.26 6.78 -8.83
CA ALA A 17 -5.30 5.34 -9.03
C ALA A 17 -4.09 4.86 -9.83
N VAL A 18 -3.23 4.08 -9.20
CA VAL A 18 -2.06 3.42 -9.78
C VAL A 18 -2.41 1.97 -10.07
N THR A 19 -2.56 1.63 -11.34
CA THR A 19 -2.89 0.27 -11.79
C THR A 19 -1.64 -0.43 -12.29
N LEU A 20 -1.31 -1.57 -11.69
CA LEU A 20 -0.22 -2.44 -12.14
C LEU A 20 -0.64 -3.15 -13.44
N ASP A 21 0.14 -2.98 -14.51
CA ASP A 21 -0.11 -3.57 -15.83
C ASP A 21 1.22 -3.93 -16.50
N SER A 22 1.94 -4.87 -15.89
CA SER A 22 3.31 -5.24 -16.30
C SER A 22 3.35 -5.88 -17.69
N THR A 23 4.23 -5.39 -18.53
CA THR A 23 4.53 -5.96 -19.86
C THR A 23 5.12 -7.38 -19.79
N ALA A 24 5.69 -7.78 -18.65
CA ALA A 24 6.19 -9.15 -18.42
C ALA A 24 5.06 -10.17 -18.23
N GLY A 25 3.80 -9.72 -18.12
CA GLY A 25 2.62 -10.56 -17.90
C GLY A 25 2.45 -10.98 -16.45
N ARG A 26 1.20 -11.25 -16.06
CA ARG A 26 0.80 -11.62 -14.68
C ARG A 26 1.30 -10.61 -13.63
N ASN A 27 1.50 -9.38 -14.02
CA ASN A 27 2.09 -8.33 -13.18
C ASN A 27 3.37 -8.78 -12.45
N ALA A 28 4.25 -9.53 -13.16
CA ALA A 28 5.57 -9.86 -12.65
C ALA A 28 6.40 -8.57 -12.51
N LEU A 29 7.04 -8.41 -11.36
CA LEU A 29 7.86 -7.22 -11.07
C LEU A 29 9.18 -7.31 -11.81
N THR A 30 9.36 -6.45 -12.81
CA THR A 30 10.63 -6.21 -13.50
C THR A 30 11.38 -5.05 -12.85
N LEU A 31 12.67 -4.90 -13.17
CA LEU A 31 13.47 -3.75 -12.73
C LEU A 31 12.88 -2.42 -13.27
N GLU A 32 12.34 -2.45 -14.48
CA GLU A 32 11.70 -1.30 -15.11
C GLU A 32 10.44 -0.88 -14.34
N MET A 33 9.53 -1.82 -14.08
CA MET A 33 8.33 -1.58 -13.27
C MET A 33 8.68 -1.10 -11.85
N ALA A 34 9.73 -1.64 -11.23
CA ALA A 34 10.19 -1.19 -9.92
C ALA A 34 10.69 0.26 -9.95
N ASN A 35 11.41 0.68 -11.01
CA ASN A 35 11.82 2.07 -11.20
C ASN A 35 10.61 3.00 -11.44
N GLU A 36 9.63 2.56 -12.21
CA GLU A 36 8.38 3.29 -12.42
C GLU A 36 7.61 3.49 -11.12
N LEU A 37 7.50 2.44 -10.28
CA LEU A 37 6.87 2.52 -8.96
C LEU A 37 7.58 3.54 -8.04
N VAL A 38 8.92 3.60 -8.06
CA VAL A 38 9.67 4.64 -7.32
C VAL A 38 9.29 6.04 -7.79
N SER A 39 9.26 6.24 -9.11
CA SER A 39 8.91 7.54 -9.71
C SER A 39 7.48 7.96 -9.32
N VAL A 40 6.53 7.04 -9.43
CA VAL A 40 5.12 7.26 -9.08
C VAL A 40 4.96 7.57 -7.60
N ALA A 41 5.52 6.72 -6.73
CA ALA A 41 5.42 6.91 -5.28
C ALA A 41 5.97 8.26 -4.83
N THR A 42 7.11 8.68 -5.41
CA THR A 42 7.71 9.98 -5.11
C THR A 42 6.83 11.13 -5.60
N THR A 43 6.37 11.04 -6.86
CA THR A 43 5.57 12.11 -7.46
C THR A 43 4.24 12.30 -6.73
N LEU A 44 3.50 11.20 -6.47
CA LEU A 44 2.20 11.27 -5.81
C LEU A 44 2.31 11.64 -4.33
N GLY A 45 3.35 11.17 -3.65
CA GLY A 45 3.58 11.49 -2.24
C GLY A 45 3.98 12.97 -1.99
N GLU A 46 4.47 13.67 -3.02
CA GLU A 46 4.83 15.08 -2.96
C GLU A 46 3.77 16.01 -3.57
N ASP A 47 2.78 15.46 -4.28
CA ASP A 47 1.72 16.22 -4.94
C ASP A 47 0.66 16.66 -3.93
N PRO A 48 0.48 17.96 -3.68
CA PRO A 48 -0.50 18.45 -2.72
C PRO A 48 -1.97 18.27 -3.17
N ASP A 49 -2.19 17.97 -4.44
CA ASP A 49 -3.52 17.72 -4.98
C ASP A 49 -3.89 16.22 -4.92
N THR A 50 -2.94 15.34 -4.61
CA THR A 50 -3.19 13.92 -4.35
C THR A 50 -3.60 13.72 -2.89
N ARG A 51 -4.84 13.31 -2.66
CA ARG A 51 -5.46 13.15 -1.34
C ARG A 51 -5.63 11.70 -0.91
N CYS A 52 -5.72 10.80 -1.86
CA CYS A 52 -5.68 9.34 -1.67
C CYS A 52 -4.94 8.68 -2.83
N ILE A 53 -4.12 7.67 -2.54
CA ILE A 53 -3.46 6.84 -3.54
C ILE A 53 -4.11 5.47 -3.52
N VAL A 54 -4.58 4.98 -4.66
CA VAL A 54 -5.03 3.61 -4.84
C VAL A 54 -3.93 2.82 -5.54
N LEU A 55 -3.59 1.65 -5.03
CA LEU A 55 -2.71 0.68 -5.71
C LEU A 55 -3.54 -0.56 -6.06
N THR A 56 -3.79 -0.78 -7.34
CA THR A 56 -4.59 -1.89 -7.86
C THR A 56 -3.93 -2.52 -9.10
N HIS A 57 -4.64 -3.35 -9.84
CA HIS A 57 -4.07 -4.12 -10.95
C HIS A 57 -5.04 -4.31 -12.12
N ALA A 58 -4.47 -4.49 -13.31
CA ALA A 58 -5.17 -5.00 -14.47
C ALA A 58 -5.07 -6.52 -14.54
N GLY A 59 -6.12 -7.17 -15.08
CA GLY A 59 -6.18 -8.63 -15.27
C GLY A 59 -6.28 -9.43 -13.97
N ASP A 60 -5.93 -10.72 -14.03
CA ASP A 60 -6.17 -11.69 -12.94
C ASP A 60 -5.09 -11.70 -11.84
N PHE A 61 -4.04 -10.90 -11.99
CA PHE A 61 -2.91 -10.89 -11.06
C PHE A 61 -2.64 -9.47 -10.56
N PHE A 62 -2.71 -9.28 -9.26
CA PHE A 62 -2.12 -8.09 -8.62
C PHE A 62 -0.58 -8.13 -8.76
N GLY A 63 0.01 -9.32 -8.58
CA GLY A 63 1.42 -9.55 -8.84
C GLY A 63 1.80 -11.01 -8.61
N SER A 64 2.47 -11.61 -9.59
CA SER A 64 2.91 -13.02 -9.52
C SER A 64 4.27 -13.22 -8.85
N GLY A 65 4.91 -12.16 -8.37
CA GLY A 65 6.26 -12.18 -7.83
C GLY A 65 7.24 -11.39 -8.70
N ALA A 66 8.53 -11.55 -8.44
CA ALA A 66 9.58 -10.99 -9.29
C ALA A 66 9.61 -11.70 -10.65
N ASP A 67 10.01 -10.97 -11.69
CA ASP A 67 10.30 -11.61 -12.99
C ASP A 67 11.58 -12.46 -12.89
N LEU A 68 11.38 -13.77 -12.79
CA LEU A 68 12.47 -14.76 -12.67
C LEU A 68 13.07 -15.14 -14.01
N THR A 69 12.54 -14.65 -15.14
CA THR A 69 13.06 -15.01 -16.48
C THR A 69 14.46 -14.46 -16.75
N ALA A 70 14.85 -13.43 -16.00
CA ALA A 70 16.20 -12.86 -16.06
C ALA A 70 17.23 -13.64 -15.25
N LEU A 71 16.83 -14.65 -14.46
CA LEU A 71 17.71 -15.43 -13.60
C LEU A 71 18.29 -16.64 -14.36
N SER A 72 19.57 -16.91 -14.13
CA SER A 72 20.33 -17.98 -14.80
C SER A 72 20.62 -19.18 -13.87
N GLY A 73 20.38 -19.06 -12.57
CA GLY A 73 20.73 -20.09 -11.58
C GLY A 73 22.21 -20.10 -11.21
N ASP A 74 22.92 -18.99 -11.41
CA ASP A 74 24.34 -18.84 -11.11
C ASP A 74 24.62 -17.63 -10.18
N ASP A 75 25.91 -17.38 -9.88
CA ASP A 75 26.33 -16.33 -8.96
C ASP A 75 25.93 -14.89 -9.41
N SER A 76 25.60 -14.69 -10.69
CA SER A 76 25.15 -13.39 -11.21
C SER A 76 23.77 -13.00 -10.73
N ASP A 77 22.91 -13.98 -10.40
CA ASP A 77 21.55 -13.77 -9.93
C ASP A 77 21.51 -12.91 -8.66
N ALA A 78 22.49 -13.08 -7.78
CA ALA A 78 22.57 -12.31 -6.53
C ALA A 78 22.71 -10.80 -6.77
N ALA A 79 23.37 -10.39 -7.84
CA ALA A 79 23.48 -8.97 -8.20
C ALA A 79 22.16 -8.44 -8.77
N HIS A 80 21.53 -9.21 -9.66
CA HIS A 80 20.25 -8.87 -10.26
C HIS A 80 19.13 -8.75 -9.20
N ILE A 81 19.00 -9.76 -8.33
CA ILE A 81 18.00 -9.75 -7.24
C ILE A 81 18.24 -8.58 -6.29
N ARG A 82 19.51 -8.24 -5.97
CA ARG A 82 19.81 -7.10 -5.10
C ARG A 82 19.40 -5.76 -5.73
N GLU A 83 19.58 -5.60 -7.03
CA GLU A 83 19.18 -4.39 -7.75
C GLU A 83 17.66 -4.27 -7.80
N LEU A 84 16.95 -5.34 -8.21
CA LEU A 84 15.50 -5.36 -8.28
C LEU A 84 14.86 -5.12 -6.90
N ALA A 85 15.30 -5.87 -5.89
CA ALA A 85 14.82 -5.72 -4.51
C ALA A 85 15.08 -4.30 -3.99
N GLY A 86 16.27 -3.74 -4.26
CA GLY A 86 16.59 -2.37 -3.85
C GLY A 86 15.62 -1.33 -4.40
N ARG A 87 15.20 -1.45 -5.65
CA ARG A 87 14.21 -0.54 -6.27
C ARG A 87 12.81 -0.76 -5.73
N ALA A 88 12.40 -2.03 -5.58
CA ALA A 88 11.11 -2.36 -4.98
C ALA A 88 10.99 -1.82 -3.54
N HIS A 89 12.06 -1.96 -2.74
CA HIS A 89 12.10 -1.44 -1.37
C HIS A 89 12.04 0.08 -1.33
N GLU A 90 12.72 0.77 -2.26
CA GLU A 90 12.65 2.22 -2.38
C GLU A 90 11.20 2.68 -2.63
N ALA A 91 10.49 2.04 -3.58
CA ALA A 91 9.09 2.35 -3.86
C ALA A 91 8.19 2.14 -2.63
N ILE A 92 8.33 0.99 -1.95
CA ILE A 92 7.55 0.67 -0.73
C ILE A 92 7.81 1.71 0.35
N VAL A 93 9.07 2.12 0.56
CA VAL A 93 9.42 3.15 1.56
C VAL A 93 8.80 4.50 1.21
N GLN A 94 8.77 4.89 -0.08
CA GLN A 94 8.15 6.14 -0.51
C GLN A 94 6.64 6.13 -0.27
N PHE A 95 5.92 5.09 -0.69
CA PHE A 95 4.49 4.96 -0.41
C PHE A 95 4.20 4.95 1.09
N HIS A 96 4.94 4.14 1.86
CA HIS A 96 4.74 4.00 3.31
C HIS A 96 5.03 5.29 4.10
N ARG A 97 5.85 6.20 3.57
CA ARG A 97 6.16 7.50 4.16
C ARG A 97 5.34 8.64 3.60
N ALA A 98 4.57 8.39 2.55
CA ALA A 98 3.63 9.39 2.05
C ALA A 98 2.68 9.82 3.16
N LYS A 99 2.38 11.11 3.23
CA LYS A 99 1.37 11.63 4.16
C LYS A 99 -0.03 11.58 3.56
N THR A 100 -0.15 10.89 2.45
CA THR A 100 -1.38 10.65 1.72
C THR A 100 -1.80 9.21 2.00
N PRO A 101 -3.04 8.93 2.42
CA PRO A 101 -3.54 7.58 2.61
C PRO A 101 -3.36 6.71 1.38
N VAL A 102 -2.97 5.45 1.58
CA VAL A 102 -2.80 4.47 0.52
C VAL A 102 -3.82 3.35 0.70
N VAL A 103 -4.62 3.09 -0.33
CA VAL A 103 -5.58 1.98 -0.39
C VAL A 103 -5.08 0.94 -1.37
N GLY A 104 -4.93 -0.30 -0.91
CA GLY A 104 -4.68 -1.45 -1.79
C GLY A 104 -5.99 -2.06 -2.27
N GLY A 105 -6.08 -2.39 -3.56
CA GLY A 105 -7.21 -3.09 -4.15
C GLY A 105 -6.76 -4.36 -4.86
N VAL A 106 -7.23 -5.53 -4.41
CA VAL A 106 -6.82 -6.83 -4.97
C VAL A 106 -8.05 -7.70 -5.25
N ASN A 107 -8.31 -7.98 -6.52
CA ASN A 107 -9.35 -8.93 -6.96
C ASN A 107 -8.73 -10.01 -7.86
N GLY A 108 -7.65 -10.62 -7.39
CA GLY A 108 -6.89 -11.61 -8.13
C GLY A 108 -5.74 -12.17 -7.30
N ILE A 109 -4.70 -12.69 -7.95
CA ILE A 109 -3.59 -13.37 -7.30
C ILE A 109 -2.49 -12.36 -6.90
N ALA A 110 -2.12 -12.36 -5.62
CA ALA A 110 -0.96 -11.65 -5.10
C ALA A 110 0.03 -12.64 -4.50
N ALA A 111 1.20 -12.83 -5.14
CA ALA A 111 2.20 -13.81 -4.73
C ALA A 111 3.60 -13.20 -4.67
N GLY A 112 4.46 -13.72 -3.77
CA GLY A 112 5.83 -13.24 -3.63
C GLY A 112 5.89 -11.75 -3.30
N ILE A 113 6.62 -10.95 -4.10
CA ILE A 113 6.64 -9.50 -3.92
C ILE A 113 5.25 -8.87 -4.11
N GLY A 114 4.36 -9.45 -4.95
CA GLY A 114 2.97 -9.04 -5.05
C GLY A 114 2.23 -9.17 -3.72
N PHE A 115 2.40 -10.29 -2.99
CA PHE A 115 1.89 -10.43 -1.63
C PHE A 115 2.48 -9.35 -0.71
N SER A 116 3.78 -9.10 -0.77
CA SER A 116 4.43 -8.09 0.09
C SER A 116 3.88 -6.68 -0.16
N LEU A 117 3.52 -6.36 -1.41
CA LEU A 117 2.92 -5.08 -1.76
C LEU A 117 1.50 -4.89 -1.19
N THR A 118 0.80 -5.96 -0.80
CA THR A 118 -0.51 -5.84 -0.12
C THR A 118 -0.41 -5.49 1.36
N LEU A 119 0.79 -5.52 1.95
CA LEU A 119 0.97 -5.39 3.40
C LEU A 119 1.25 -3.96 3.88
N PHE A 120 1.67 -3.05 3.00
CA PHE A 120 2.00 -1.68 3.40
C PHE A 120 0.85 -0.66 3.26
N PRO A 121 -0.17 -0.85 2.40
CA PRO A 121 -1.29 0.08 2.32
C PRO A 121 -1.98 0.25 3.68
N ASP A 122 -2.56 1.44 3.90
CA ASP A 122 -3.29 1.76 5.13
C ASP A 122 -4.60 0.97 5.23
N LEU A 123 -5.27 0.79 4.10
CA LEU A 123 -6.46 -0.07 3.95
C LEU A 123 -6.24 -1.04 2.80
N LEU A 124 -6.79 -2.25 2.92
CA LEU A 124 -6.78 -3.26 1.86
C LEU A 124 -8.19 -3.78 1.61
N VAL A 125 -8.69 -3.57 0.39
CA VAL A 125 -9.94 -4.11 -0.13
C VAL A 125 -9.62 -5.35 -0.96
N LEU A 126 -10.24 -6.48 -0.63
CA LEU A 126 -10.13 -7.71 -1.41
C LEU A 126 -11.45 -8.01 -2.10
N GLY A 127 -11.38 -8.41 -3.36
CA GLY A 127 -12.47 -9.09 -4.04
C GLY A 127 -12.57 -10.55 -3.56
N GLU A 128 -13.73 -11.18 -3.74
CA GLU A 128 -13.96 -12.58 -3.34
C GLU A 128 -13.10 -13.58 -4.11
N ASP A 129 -12.55 -13.20 -5.27
CA ASP A 129 -11.65 -14.01 -6.08
C ASP A 129 -10.16 -13.82 -5.71
N ALA A 130 -9.86 -12.97 -4.72
CA ALA A 130 -8.49 -12.70 -4.31
C ALA A 130 -7.82 -13.92 -3.66
N THR A 131 -6.52 -14.05 -3.91
CA THR A 131 -5.69 -15.06 -3.25
C THR A 131 -4.34 -14.46 -2.91
N LEU A 132 -3.94 -14.54 -1.64
CA LEU A 132 -2.68 -14.04 -1.14
C LEU A 132 -1.75 -15.22 -0.85
N THR A 133 -0.51 -15.22 -1.39
CA THR A 133 0.46 -16.30 -1.14
C THR A 133 1.84 -15.72 -0.89
N PHE A 134 2.50 -16.15 0.19
CA PHE A 134 3.87 -15.71 0.49
C PHE A 134 4.85 -16.09 -0.61
N ALA A 135 4.79 -17.34 -1.11
CA ALA A 135 5.37 -17.90 -2.34
C ALA A 135 6.90 -17.89 -2.49
N TYR A 136 7.67 -17.41 -1.53
CA TYR A 136 9.15 -17.41 -1.59
C TYR A 136 9.79 -18.77 -1.35
N PRO A 137 9.28 -19.58 -0.37
CA PRO A 137 9.88 -20.91 -0.09
C PRO A 137 9.84 -21.87 -1.26
N GLY A 138 8.83 -21.75 -2.14
CA GLY A 138 8.67 -22.60 -3.31
C GLY A 138 9.88 -22.64 -4.27
N ILE A 139 10.69 -21.57 -4.25
CA ILE A 139 11.93 -21.48 -5.04
C ILE A 139 13.18 -21.28 -4.16
N GLY A 140 13.06 -21.52 -2.85
CA GLY A 140 14.17 -21.44 -1.91
C GLY A 140 14.63 -20.01 -1.58
N LEU A 141 13.81 -18.99 -1.85
CA LEU A 141 14.09 -17.60 -1.50
C LEU A 141 13.55 -17.24 -0.11
N THR A 142 14.15 -16.20 0.48
CA THR A 142 13.64 -15.58 1.71
C THR A 142 12.59 -14.53 1.38
N GLY A 143 11.70 -14.25 2.32
CA GLY A 143 10.74 -13.14 2.18
C GLY A 143 11.41 -11.80 1.95
N ASP A 144 10.76 -10.98 1.13
CA ASP A 144 11.24 -9.70 0.61
C ASP A 144 10.12 -8.65 0.64
N GLY A 145 10.38 -7.43 0.14
CA GLY A 145 9.39 -6.37 0.02
C GLY A 145 8.76 -5.94 1.34
N GLY A 146 9.50 -6.02 2.45
CA GLY A 146 8.98 -5.63 3.76
C GLY A 146 8.05 -6.67 4.41
N ALA A 147 7.80 -7.84 3.81
CA ALA A 147 6.93 -8.85 4.38
C ALA A 147 7.32 -9.22 5.82
N THR A 148 8.62 -9.35 6.10
CA THR A 148 9.12 -9.65 7.46
C THR A 148 8.98 -8.51 8.45
N PHE A 149 8.71 -7.29 7.97
CA PHE A 149 8.44 -6.12 8.79
C PHE A 149 6.94 -5.94 9.05
N PHE A 150 6.13 -5.93 7.99
CA PHE A 150 4.69 -5.65 8.07
C PHE A 150 3.91 -6.84 8.63
N LEU A 151 4.14 -8.05 8.09
CA LEU A 151 3.33 -9.23 8.44
C LEU A 151 3.22 -9.48 9.96
N PRO A 152 4.33 -9.53 10.76
CA PRO A 152 4.21 -9.74 12.20
C PRO A 152 3.55 -8.59 12.94
N ARG A 153 3.48 -7.38 12.36
CA ARG A 153 2.78 -6.23 12.91
C ARG A 153 1.28 -6.29 12.67
N LEU A 154 0.88 -6.87 11.55
CA LEU A 154 -0.54 -7.04 11.19
C LEU A 154 -1.15 -8.24 11.91
N VAL A 155 -0.53 -9.42 11.83
CA VAL A 155 -1.12 -10.69 12.28
C VAL A 155 -0.48 -11.25 13.56
N GLY A 156 0.51 -10.58 14.10
CA GLY A 156 1.33 -11.09 15.22
C GLY A 156 2.37 -12.11 14.77
N LEU A 157 3.44 -12.26 15.58
CA LEU A 157 4.62 -13.04 15.19
C LEU A 157 4.33 -14.54 14.97
N ARG A 158 3.40 -15.14 15.71
CA ARG A 158 3.11 -16.58 15.57
C ARG A 158 2.41 -16.86 14.24
N THR A 159 1.37 -16.14 13.92
CA THR A 159 0.63 -16.26 12.65
C THR A 159 1.52 -15.92 11.46
N ALA A 160 2.36 -14.87 11.58
CA ALA A 160 3.33 -14.53 10.56
C ALA A 160 4.30 -15.71 10.26
N LYS A 161 4.79 -16.39 11.30
CA LYS A 161 5.63 -17.60 11.13
C LYS A 161 4.86 -18.75 10.51
N GLU A 162 3.60 -18.94 10.84
CA GLU A 162 2.76 -19.98 10.25
C GLU A 162 2.57 -19.74 8.76
N ILE A 163 2.19 -18.53 8.34
CA ILE A 163 2.06 -18.13 6.93
C ILE A 163 3.36 -18.40 6.16
N VAL A 164 4.49 -17.95 6.69
CA VAL A 164 5.80 -18.08 6.04
C VAL A 164 6.25 -19.53 5.92
N LEU A 165 6.00 -20.37 6.94
CA LEU A 165 6.52 -21.75 7.00
C LEU A 165 5.61 -22.75 6.27
N ARG A 166 4.30 -22.50 6.23
CA ARG A 166 3.36 -23.35 5.49
C ARG A 166 3.30 -22.99 4.01
N ASP A 167 3.44 -21.70 3.72
CA ASP A 167 3.37 -21.16 2.35
C ASP A 167 2.08 -21.58 1.61
N GLU A 168 0.98 -21.65 2.35
CA GLU A 168 -0.34 -21.99 1.82
C GLU A 168 -1.04 -20.72 1.31
N PRO A 169 -1.83 -20.82 0.23
CA PRO A 169 -2.65 -19.70 -0.23
C PRO A 169 -3.69 -19.29 0.83
N ILE A 170 -3.83 -17.99 1.06
CA ILE A 170 -4.78 -17.37 1.99
C ILE A 170 -5.93 -16.82 1.16
N GLY A 171 -7.13 -17.29 1.41
CA GLY A 171 -8.35 -16.76 0.80
C GLY A 171 -8.77 -15.41 1.40
N PRO A 172 -9.69 -14.69 0.74
CA PRO A 172 -10.03 -13.32 1.13
C PRO A 172 -10.66 -13.24 2.53
N GLU A 173 -11.57 -14.14 2.88
CA GLU A 173 -12.20 -14.16 4.21
C GLU A 173 -11.19 -14.50 5.32
N GLU A 174 -10.29 -15.45 5.07
CA GLU A 174 -9.19 -15.77 6.01
C GLU A 174 -8.26 -14.55 6.16
N ALA A 175 -7.93 -13.87 5.07
CA ALA A 175 -7.12 -12.66 5.11
C ALA A 175 -7.77 -11.57 5.98
N ARG A 176 -9.10 -11.39 5.87
CA ARG A 176 -9.86 -10.46 6.70
C ARG A 176 -9.87 -10.88 8.17
N GLU A 177 -10.11 -12.16 8.48
CA GLU A 177 -10.08 -12.69 9.85
C GLU A 177 -8.71 -12.56 10.52
N LEU A 178 -7.64 -12.68 9.74
CA LEU A 178 -6.26 -12.51 10.20
C LEU A 178 -5.87 -11.03 10.37
N GLY A 179 -6.65 -10.09 9.84
CA GLY A 179 -6.33 -8.66 9.84
C GLY A 179 -5.34 -8.26 8.74
N LEU A 180 -5.20 -9.06 7.69
CA LEU A 180 -4.46 -8.71 6.47
C LEU A 180 -5.28 -7.81 5.54
N ALA A 181 -6.61 -7.96 5.55
CA ALA A 181 -7.52 -7.14 4.76
C ALA A 181 -8.48 -6.36 5.66
N THR A 182 -8.87 -5.17 5.19
CA THR A 182 -9.88 -4.32 5.84
C THR A 182 -11.27 -4.83 5.57
N GLU A 183 -11.57 -5.18 4.33
CA GLU A 183 -12.86 -5.70 3.89
C GLU A 183 -12.73 -6.65 2.70
N VAL A 184 -13.77 -7.45 2.49
CA VAL A 184 -13.95 -8.36 1.35
C VAL A 184 -15.28 -8.03 0.70
N VAL A 185 -15.28 -7.96 -0.63
CA VAL A 185 -16.47 -7.59 -1.41
C VAL A 185 -16.70 -8.56 -2.57
N PRO A 186 -17.93 -8.71 -3.06
CA PRO A 186 -18.21 -9.46 -4.27
C PRO A 186 -17.37 -8.96 -5.46
N ALA A 187 -16.99 -9.87 -6.36
CA ALA A 187 -16.11 -9.50 -7.47
C ALA A 187 -16.73 -8.45 -8.39
N ASP A 188 -18.04 -8.47 -8.58
CA ASP A 188 -18.79 -7.51 -9.39
C ASP A 188 -19.03 -6.14 -8.72
N GLU A 189 -18.77 -6.02 -7.42
CA GLU A 189 -18.83 -4.76 -6.65
C GLU A 189 -17.44 -4.18 -6.35
N PHE A 190 -16.36 -4.88 -6.73
CA PHE A 190 -15.01 -4.57 -6.30
C PHE A 190 -14.54 -3.17 -6.75
N ASP A 191 -14.69 -2.85 -8.04
CA ASP A 191 -14.19 -1.58 -8.59
C ASP A 191 -14.96 -0.40 -8.00
N ASP A 192 -16.29 -0.50 -7.89
CA ASP A 192 -17.14 0.55 -7.32
C ASP A 192 -16.80 0.76 -5.83
N ARG A 193 -16.62 -0.34 -5.07
CA ARG A 193 -16.30 -0.24 -3.65
C ARG A 193 -14.91 0.33 -3.39
N LEU A 194 -13.92 -0.07 -4.20
CA LEU A 194 -12.57 0.47 -4.12
C LEU A 194 -12.56 1.99 -4.38
N ALA A 195 -13.33 2.42 -5.38
CA ALA A 195 -13.50 3.83 -5.70
C ALA A 195 -14.17 4.61 -4.55
N ASP A 196 -15.25 4.05 -3.96
CA ASP A 196 -15.94 4.66 -2.81
C ASP A 196 -14.99 4.83 -1.60
N VAL A 197 -14.22 3.79 -1.25
CA VAL A 197 -13.24 3.87 -0.14
C VAL A 197 -12.19 4.95 -0.39
N ALA A 198 -11.71 5.04 -1.61
CA ALA A 198 -10.72 6.06 -1.97
C ALA A 198 -11.31 7.48 -1.94
N ALA A 199 -12.52 7.65 -2.43
CA ALA A 199 -13.24 8.94 -2.40
C ALA A 199 -13.51 9.40 -0.96
N ASP A 200 -14.01 8.49 -0.09
CA ASP A 200 -14.23 8.79 1.33
C ASP A 200 -12.95 9.29 2.03
N LEU A 201 -11.78 8.71 1.70
CA LEU A 201 -10.50 9.17 2.22
C LEU A 201 -10.04 10.48 1.58
N ALA A 202 -10.27 10.67 0.29
CA ALA A 202 -9.92 11.88 -0.41
C ALA A 202 -10.78 13.08 0.05
N ASP A 203 -12.03 12.87 0.45
CA ASP A 203 -12.90 13.88 1.04
C ASP A 203 -12.53 14.24 2.49
N GLY A 204 -11.71 13.40 3.14
CA GLY A 204 -11.27 13.59 4.52
C GLY A 204 -10.11 14.57 4.70
N PRO A 205 -9.70 14.88 5.93
CA PRO A 205 -8.59 15.76 6.25
C PRO A 205 -7.24 15.04 6.03
N THR A 206 -6.74 15.01 4.80
CA THR A 206 -5.56 14.25 4.35
C THR A 206 -4.34 14.47 5.26
N HIS A 207 -4.05 15.74 5.62
CA HIS A 207 -2.92 16.04 6.52
C HIS A 207 -3.06 15.36 7.89
N ALA A 208 -4.27 15.37 8.45
CA ALA A 208 -4.52 14.73 9.76
C ALA A 208 -4.43 13.21 9.67
N PHE A 209 -4.98 12.61 8.60
CA PHE A 209 -4.86 11.18 8.33
C PHE A 209 -3.40 10.76 8.21
N GLY A 210 -2.65 11.33 7.27
CA GLY A 210 -1.27 10.95 7.03
C GLY A 210 -0.34 11.21 8.22
N THR A 211 -0.58 12.27 8.99
CA THR A 211 0.20 12.53 10.21
C THR A 211 -0.13 11.50 11.29
N THR A 212 -1.40 11.10 11.44
CA THR A 212 -1.81 10.11 12.44
C THR A 212 -1.32 8.71 12.09
N THR A 213 -1.43 8.27 10.82
CA THR A 213 -0.91 6.97 10.38
C THR A 213 0.60 6.88 10.54
N GLN A 214 1.33 7.97 10.25
CA GLN A 214 2.77 8.03 10.51
C GLN A 214 3.11 7.93 12.01
N LEU A 215 2.35 8.58 12.89
CA LEU A 215 2.53 8.46 14.35
C LEU A 215 2.29 7.02 14.83
N LEU A 216 1.27 6.33 14.29
CA LEU A 216 0.99 4.93 14.60
C LEU A 216 2.16 4.03 14.19
N THR A 217 2.65 4.19 12.97
CA THR A 217 3.79 3.44 12.43
C THR A 217 5.05 3.64 13.27
N ASP A 218 5.40 4.89 13.55
CA ASP A 218 6.62 5.23 14.29
C ASP A 218 6.55 4.84 15.78
N SER A 219 5.35 4.57 16.31
CA SER A 219 5.15 4.21 17.73
C SER A 219 5.90 2.95 18.15
N TYR A 220 6.13 2.02 17.20
CA TYR A 220 6.87 0.78 17.46
C TYR A 220 8.34 1.00 17.87
N ASP A 221 8.93 2.14 17.50
CA ASP A 221 10.34 2.47 17.76
C ASP A 221 10.50 3.58 18.82
N ARG A 222 9.39 4.01 19.47
CA ARG A 222 9.39 5.09 20.44
C ARG A 222 9.04 4.62 21.86
N SER A 223 9.62 5.28 22.88
CA SER A 223 9.05 5.19 24.22
C SER A 223 7.76 6.00 24.33
N LEU A 224 6.92 5.71 25.33
CA LEU A 224 5.66 6.43 25.53
C LEU A 224 5.88 7.96 25.62
N GLU A 225 6.92 8.40 26.34
CA GLU A 225 7.22 9.82 26.52
C GLU A 225 7.58 10.50 25.18
N ARG A 226 8.35 9.80 24.32
CA ARG A 226 8.70 10.30 23.00
C ARG A 226 7.50 10.30 22.06
N GLN A 227 6.64 9.29 22.17
CA GLN A 227 5.41 9.22 21.39
C GLN A 227 4.47 10.36 21.76
N LEU A 228 4.21 10.58 23.06
CA LEU A 228 3.35 11.68 23.53
C LEU A 228 3.89 13.07 23.16
N ALA A 229 5.21 13.25 23.16
CA ALA A 229 5.82 14.48 22.67
C ALA A 229 5.57 14.68 21.18
N ALA A 230 5.73 13.63 20.35
CA ALA A 230 5.46 13.68 18.91
C ALA A 230 3.96 13.94 18.62
N GLU A 231 3.05 13.32 19.36
CA GLU A 231 1.61 13.59 19.27
C GLU A 231 1.26 15.04 19.64
N THR A 232 1.91 15.60 20.67
CA THR A 232 1.71 17.00 21.06
C THR A 232 2.12 17.95 19.95
N ASP A 233 3.28 17.71 19.33
CA ASP A 233 3.76 18.53 18.22
C ASP A 233 2.86 18.39 16.98
N ALA A 234 2.40 17.17 16.69
CA ALA A 234 1.54 16.88 15.55
C ALA A 234 0.15 17.55 15.70
N ILE A 235 -0.53 17.39 16.84
CA ILE A 235 -1.84 17.99 17.09
C ILE A 235 -1.77 19.52 17.10
N ALA A 236 -0.71 20.09 17.68
CA ALA A 236 -0.48 21.53 17.64
C ALA A 236 -0.17 22.01 16.21
N GLY A 237 0.52 21.20 15.40
CA GLY A 237 0.77 21.46 13.98
C GLY A 237 -0.52 21.49 13.17
N ALA A 238 -1.39 20.52 13.39
CA ALA A 238 -2.67 20.39 12.69
C ALA A 238 -3.59 21.60 12.87
N THR A 239 -3.48 22.34 13.98
CA THR A 239 -4.27 23.58 14.19
C THR A 239 -3.90 24.74 13.23
N ARG A 240 -2.92 24.55 12.37
CA ARG A 240 -2.46 25.56 11.40
C ARG A 240 -2.89 25.23 9.96
N THR A 241 -3.64 24.14 9.78
CA THR A 241 -4.14 23.72 8.49
C THR A 241 -5.48 24.40 8.17
N ASP A 242 -5.79 24.54 6.89
CA ASP A 242 -7.08 25.02 6.43
C ASP A 242 -8.21 24.06 6.86
N ASP A 243 -7.90 22.76 6.91
CA ASP A 243 -8.86 21.72 7.33
C ASP A 243 -9.26 21.86 8.80
N TYR A 244 -8.34 22.29 9.66
CA TYR A 244 -8.70 22.57 11.06
C TYR A 244 -9.73 23.71 11.17
N GLU A 245 -9.56 24.80 10.42
CA GLU A 245 -10.50 25.93 10.41
C GLU A 245 -11.88 25.47 9.92
N ARG A 246 -11.92 24.75 8.80
CA ARG A 246 -13.14 24.18 8.20
C ARG A 246 -13.84 23.18 9.14
N GLY A 247 -13.07 22.28 9.74
CA GLY A 247 -13.60 21.32 10.72
C GLY A 247 -14.17 22.01 11.96
N LEU A 248 -13.51 23.07 12.44
CA LEU A 248 -13.97 23.83 13.60
C LEU A 248 -15.25 24.64 13.30
N GLU A 249 -15.33 25.23 12.11
CA GLU A 249 -16.53 25.91 11.63
C GLU A 249 -17.72 24.95 11.53
N ALA A 250 -17.52 23.77 10.93
CA ALA A 250 -18.54 22.73 10.84
C ALA A 250 -18.98 22.21 12.21
N PHE A 251 -18.04 22.01 13.14
CA PHE A 251 -18.32 21.53 14.51
C PHE A 251 -19.19 22.48 15.33
N PHE A 252 -19.01 23.79 15.17
CA PHE A 252 -19.82 24.81 15.85
C PHE A 252 -21.03 25.29 15.04
N GLY A 253 -21.08 24.93 13.74
CA GLY A 253 -22.21 25.14 12.85
C GLY A 253 -23.12 23.93 12.77
N ASP A 254 -24.05 23.95 11.83
CA ASP A 254 -24.97 22.82 11.59
C ASP A 254 -24.62 22.10 10.25
N GLY A 255 -23.36 22.19 9.79
CA GLY A 255 -22.89 21.64 8.52
C GLY A 255 -21.90 20.50 8.64
N GLU A 256 -21.62 19.81 7.52
CA GLU A 256 -20.49 18.90 7.39
C GLU A 256 -19.23 19.68 6.93
N PRO A 257 -18.03 19.28 7.37
CA PRO A 257 -16.81 19.93 6.94
C PRO A 257 -16.48 19.63 5.48
N ASP A 258 -16.06 20.64 4.73
CA ASP A 258 -15.58 20.51 3.35
C ASP A 258 -14.05 20.63 3.37
N PHE A 259 -13.37 19.50 3.61
CA PHE A 259 -11.92 19.43 3.74
C PHE A 259 -11.19 19.58 2.39
N VAL A 260 -10.03 20.19 2.41
CA VAL A 260 -9.18 20.44 1.23
C VAL A 260 -7.80 19.76 1.32
N GLY A 261 -7.55 19.00 2.39
CA GLY A 261 -6.35 18.18 2.58
C GLY A 261 -5.11 18.93 3.08
N ARG A 262 -5.23 20.19 3.43
CA ARG A 262 -4.08 21.06 3.79
C ARG A 262 -4.41 22.08 4.85
#